data_21fae2534a3063000b3c9e5539837947
#
_entry.id   21fae2534a3063000b3c9e5539837947
#
_cell.length_a   1.000
_cell.length_b   1.000
_cell.length_c   1.000
_cell.angle_alpha   90.00
_cell.angle_beta   90.00
_cell.angle_gamma   90.00
#
_symmetry.space_group_name_H-M   'P 1'
#
loop_
_entity.id
_entity.type
_entity.pdbx_description
1 polymer ?
#
loop_
_entity_poly.entity_id
_entity_poly.type
_entity_poly.pdbx_seq_one_letter_code
_entity_poly.pdbx_strand_id
1 'polypeptide(L)'
;MTKRVPASGITMATRRMTLLGALSLLAPRPVRSEEPVRVVLATATPGGGFPAFGAAFADTIRQADPALIIEPRASGGSAENLGLLQAGSVDLGLVQGEYAYPAFAAAGGVSVLAPMYPTPGLFVVPAASPIRSVADLHRRTVVLGTHKSGLTVMARSALAASGLDPAHDIRPVLLDHAGDGPTLVREGQADALWGGGLDWPGFATMARAPGGARFFGPSDAGIARLAQPGAALKRLTVPAGSFPGQVEPIETVGSWSFILARSGFDGDAAERIVRALGRDGTATTNPKNLIGLVPADRINPATARYLRAAGLVQP
;
A
#
# COMPACT_ATOMS: atom_id res chain seq x y z
N MET A 1 103.43 28.52 -51.36
CA MET A 1 103.07 28.75 -49.95
C MET A 1 101.55 28.87 -49.85
N THR A 2 100.90 27.81 -49.56
CA THR A 2 99.43 27.64 -49.61
C THR A 2 98.92 27.35 -48.23
N LYS A 3 98.04 28.20 -47.67
CA LYS A 3 97.34 27.99 -46.38
C LYS A 3 96.01 27.41 -46.68
N ARG A 4 95.74 26.24 -46.13
CA ARG A 4 94.42 25.59 -46.07
C ARG A 4 93.59 26.14 -44.90
N VAL A 5 92.29 26.37 -45.12
CA VAL A 5 91.30 26.70 -44.12
C VAL A 5 90.34 25.46 -43.97
N PRO A 6 90.04 25.00 -42.79
CA PRO A 6 89.12 23.85 -42.62
C PRO A 6 87.69 24.26 -42.64
N ALA A 7 86.82 23.38 -43.19
CA ALA A 7 85.36 23.48 -43.25
C ALA A 7 84.72 23.05 -41.95
N SER A 8 83.79 23.86 -41.48
CA SER A 8 82.91 23.55 -40.33
C SER A 8 81.68 22.71 -40.77
N GLY A 9 81.57 21.53 -40.25
CA GLY A 9 80.36 20.67 -40.43
C GLY A 9 79.26 21.06 -39.45
N ILE A 10 78.11 21.43 -39.96
CA ILE A 10 76.93 21.68 -39.19
C ILE A 10 76.16 20.35 -39.05
N THR A 11 76.10 19.82 -37.81
CA THR A 11 75.31 18.63 -37.46
C THR A 11 73.90 19.05 -37.20
N MET A 12 72.96 18.60 -38.03
CA MET A 12 71.53 18.70 -37.79
C MET A 12 71.13 17.73 -36.65
N ALA A 13 70.81 18.23 -35.48
CA ALA A 13 70.19 17.48 -34.39
C ALA A 13 68.65 17.36 -34.64
N THR A 14 68.23 16.16 -34.87
CA THR A 14 66.79 15.76 -35.04
C THR A 14 66.00 16.01 -33.81
N ARG A 15 65.05 16.94 -33.90
CA ARG A 15 63.91 17.09 -32.93
C ARG A 15 62.96 15.92 -33.06
N ARG A 16 63.13 14.85 -32.26
CA ARG A 16 62.19 13.78 -32.08
C ARG A 16 62.19 13.36 -30.62
N MET A 17 61.60 14.18 -29.75
CA MET A 17 61.17 13.74 -28.37
C MET A 17 60.38 14.90 -27.79
N THR A 18 59.06 14.77 -27.81
CA THR A 18 58.12 15.31 -26.83
C THR A 18 56.68 15.20 -27.36
N LEU A 19 56.14 13.98 -27.42
CA LEU A 19 54.69 13.73 -27.62
C LEU A 19 54.29 12.37 -26.99
N LEU A 20 54.70 12.14 -25.75
CA LEU A 20 54.32 10.93 -24.98
C LEU A 20 53.99 11.25 -23.51
N GLY A 21 53.24 12.33 -23.27
CA GLY A 21 53.03 12.78 -21.91
C GLY A 21 51.59 13.24 -21.57
N ALA A 22 50.54 12.89 -22.37
CA ALA A 22 49.22 13.43 -22.12
C ALA A 22 48.05 12.42 -22.32
N LEU A 23 48.29 11.12 -22.14
CA LEU A 23 47.23 10.11 -22.34
C LEU A 23 46.97 9.24 -21.10
N SER A 24 47.25 9.72 -19.88
CA SER A 24 47.15 8.93 -18.65
C SER A 24 46.12 9.45 -17.63
N LEU A 25 45.11 10.24 -18.00
CA LEU A 25 44.18 10.84 -17.04
C LEU A 25 42.68 10.56 -17.33
N LEU A 26 42.38 9.58 -18.15
CA LEU A 26 41.00 9.07 -18.31
C LEU A 26 40.92 7.63 -17.84
N ALA A 27 41.40 7.36 -16.60
CA ALA A 27 40.95 6.17 -15.90
C ALA A 27 39.46 6.36 -15.55
N PRO A 28 38.56 5.48 -15.98
CA PRO A 28 37.18 5.56 -15.55
C PRO A 28 37.18 5.49 -14.01
N ARG A 29 36.66 6.53 -13.36
CA ARG A 29 36.39 6.49 -11.92
C ARG A 29 35.53 5.26 -11.70
N PRO A 30 35.87 4.36 -10.76
CA PRO A 30 34.99 3.29 -10.41
C PRO A 30 33.67 3.93 -9.99
N VAL A 31 32.59 3.65 -10.73
CA VAL A 31 31.23 3.95 -10.31
C VAL A 31 31.07 3.11 -9.04
N ARG A 32 31.15 3.78 -7.90
CA ARG A 32 30.88 3.16 -6.60
C ARG A 32 29.43 2.77 -6.70
N SER A 33 29.17 1.49 -6.92
CA SER A 33 27.85 0.91 -6.78
C SER A 33 27.47 1.15 -5.30
N GLU A 34 26.65 2.17 -5.04
CA GLU A 34 26.07 2.33 -3.71
C GLU A 34 25.30 1.05 -3.42
N GLU A 35 25.53 0.47 -2.23
CA GLU A 35 24.76 -0.69 -1.81
C GLU A 35 23.27 -0.33 -1.81
N PRO A 36 22.41 -1.22 -2.33
CA PRO A 36 20.98 -0.93 -2.38
C PRO A 36 20.41 -0.68 -0.98
N VAL A 37 19.64 0.38 -0.84
CA VAL A 37 18.91 0.67 0.41
C VAL A 37 17.75 -0.30 0.51
N ARG A 38 17.71 -1.10 1.59
CA ARG A 38 16.64 -2.07 1.87
C ARG A 38 15.64 -1.47 2.84
N VAL A 39 14.35 -1.62 2.53
CA VAL A 39 13.22 -1.12 3.32
C VAL A 39 12.23 -2.25 3.56
N VAL A 40 12.05 -2.65 4.80
CA VAL A 40 11.14 -3.72 5.18
C VAL A 40 9.71 -3.18 5.31
N LEU A 41 8.78 -3.77 4.53
CA LEU A 41 7.37 -3.42 4.50
C LEU A 41 6.51 -4.53 5.11
N ALA A 42 5.91 -4.30 6.27
CA ALA A 42 4.93 -5.23 6.84
C ALA A 42 3.60 -5.13 6.07
N THR A 43 3.04 -6.28 5.68
CA THR A 43 1.84 -6.39 4.85
C THR A 43 0.67 -7.02 5.61
N ALA A 44 0.29 -8.25 5.33
CA ALA A 44 -0.73 -9.01 6.05
C ALA A 44 -0.58 -10.52 5.79
N THR A 45 -1.61 -11.30 6.16
CA THR A 45 -1.67 -12.74 5.90
C THR A 45 -1.82 -13.05 4.41
N PRO A 46 -1.33 -14.20 3.94
CA PRO A 46 -1.48 -14.64 2.55
C PRO A 46 -2.93 -14.60 2.06
N GLY A 47 -3.12 -14.25 0.79
CA GLY A 47 -4.44 -14.13 0.15
C GLY A 47 -5.20 -12.83 0.48
N GLY A 48 -4.64 -11.97 1.33
CA GLY A 48 -5.18 -10.64 1.60
C GLY A 48 -4.84 -9.62 0.50
N GLY A 49 -5.50 -8.47 0.51
CA GLY A 49 -5.22 -7.36 -0.41
C GLY A 49 -3.87 -6.68 -0.15
N PHE A 50 -3.43 -6.61 1.11
CA PHE A 50 -2.16 -5.98 1.46
C PHE A 50 -0.93 -6.71 0.91
N PRO A 51 -0.82 -8.05 0.94
CA PRO A 51 0.27 -8.74 0.26
C PRO A 51 0.32 -8.47 -1.25
N ALA A 52 -0.83 -8.48 -1.93
CA ALA A 52 -0.90 -8.16 -3.36
C ALA A 52 -0.45 -6.71 -3.65
N PHE A 53 -0.95 -5.75 -2.86
CA PHE A 53 -0.52 -4.35 -2.95
C PHE A 53 0.98 -4.20 -2.65
N GLY A 54 1.49 -4.85 -1.60
CA GLY A 54 2.91 -4.76 -1.21
C GLY A 54 3.86 -5.25 -2.30
N ALA A 55 3.48 -6.31 -3.01
CA ALA A 55 4.24 -6.80 -4.16
C ALA A 55 4.24 -5.78 -5.32
N ALA A 56 3.07 -5.26 -5.69
CA ALA A 56 2.94 -4.24 -6.74
C ALA A 56 3.68 -2.94 -6.38
N PHE A 57 3.61 -2.51 -5.12
CA PHE A 57 4.34 -1.35 -4.61
C PHE A 57 5.86 -1.55 -4.71
N ALA A 58 6.37 -2.73 -4.29
CA ALA A 58 7.80 -3.05 -4.41
C ALA A 58 8.27 -3.02 -5.87
N ASP A 59 7.46 -3.55 -6.79
CA ASP A 59 7.76 -3.51 -8.22
C ASP A 59 7.77 -2.08 -8.78
N THR A 60 6.80 -1.25 -8.39
CA THR A 60 6.73 0.17 -8.79
C THR A 60 7.99 0.92 -8.33
N ILE A 61 8.38 0.75 -7.06
CA ILE A 61 9.58 1.41 -6.53
C ILE A 61 10.84 0.91 -7.24
N ARG A 62 10.98 -0.40 -7.43
CA ARG A 62 12.14 -1.00 -8.12
C ARG A 62 12.29 -0.51 -9.57
N GLN A 63 11.17 -0.30 -10.29
CA GLN A 63 11.20 0.26 -11.64
C GLN A 63 11.61 1.72 -11.66
N ALA A 64 11.16 2.50 -10.69
CA ALA A 64 11.47 3.92 -10.57
C ALA A 64 12.89 4.18 -10.04
N ASP A 65 13.38 3.33 -9.15
CA ASP A 65 14.67 3.44 -8.46
C ASP A 65 15.24 2.05 -8.11
N PRO A 66 16.06 1.45 -8.98
CA PRO A 66 16.63 0.12 -8.76
C PRO A 66 17.56 0.01 -7.54
N ALA A 67 18.06 1.12 -7.01
CA ALA A 67 18.90 1.14 -5.81
C ALA A 67 18.07 1.18 -4.51
N LEU A 68 16.74 1.18 -4.60
CA LEU A 68 15.83 1.13 -3.45
C LEU A 68 14.99 -0.16 -3.51
N ILE A 69 15.24 -1.05 -2.56
CA ILE A 69 14.60 -2.38 -2.52
C ILE A 69 13.56 -2.39 -1.40
N ILE A 70 12.29 -2.49 -1.77
CA ILE A 70 11.22 -2.76 -0.81
C ILE A 70 11.11 -4.27 -0.61
N GLU A 71 11.14 -4.72 0.64
CA GLU A 71 11.03 -6.13 1.04
C GLU A 71 9.68 -6.37 1.73
N PRO A 72 8.64 -6.87 1.01
CA PRO A 72 7.36 -7.19 1.62
C PRO A 72 7.53 -8.36 2.62
N ARG A 73 7.05 -8.16 3.85
CA ARG A 73 7.06 -9.14 4.94
C ARG A 73 5.62 -9.46 5.35
N ALA A 74 5.27 -10.73 5.39
CA ALA A 74 3.99 -11.17 5.91
C ALA A 74 3.84 -10.85 7.40
N SER A 75 2.61 -10.52 7.81
CA SER A 75 2.21 -10.24 9.18
C SER A 75 0.76 -10.66 9.40
N GLY A 76 0.23 -10.45 10.61
CA GLY A 76 -1.20 -10.65 10.88
C GLY A 76 -2.11 -9.52 10.37
N GLY A 77 -1.56 -8.38 9.91
CA GLY A 77 -2.31 -7.23 9.40
C GLY A 77 -2.13 -5.95 10.22
N SER A 78 -3.06 -5.01 10.07
CA SER A 78 -2.94 -3.62 10.56
C SER A 78 -2.55 -3.47 12.02
N ALA A 79 -3.15 -4.28 12.92
CA ALA A 79 -2.84 -4.22 14.35
C ALA A 79 -1.38 -4.62 14.65
N GLU A 80 -0.90 -5.69 14.01
CA GLU A 80 0.48 -6.14 14.17
C GLU A 80 1.46 -5.17 13.53
N ASN A 81 1.12 -4.63 12.36
CA ASN A 81 1.98 -3.67 11.66
C ASN A 81 2.26 -2.42 12.49
N LEU A 82 1.25 -1.91 13.20
CA LEU A 82 1.46 -0.80 14.14
C LEU A 82 2.44 -1.16 15.26
N GLY A 83 2.30 -2.34 15.85
CA GLY A 83 3.24 -2.81 16.88
C GLY A 83 4.67 -2.97 16.35
N LEU A 84 4.83 -3.52 15.14
CA LEU A 84 6.13 -3.68 14.47
C LEU A 84 6.78 -2.33 14.13
N LEU A 85 6.00 -1.35 13.67
CA LEU A 85 6.48 0.02 13.42
C LEU A 85 6.93 0.72 14.69
N GLN A 86 6.14 0.61 15.78
CA GLN A 86 6.46 1.19 17.08
C GLN A 86 7.71 0.57 17.70
N ALA A 87 7.91 -0.73 17.51
CA ALA A 87 9.09 -1.46 17.95
C ALA A 87 10.32 -1.22 17.05
N GLY A 88 10.18 -0.53 15.92
CA GLY A 88 11.25 -0.36 14.94
C GLY A 88 11.67 -1.65 14.22
N SER A 89 10.83 -2.69 14.27
CA SER A 89 11.10 -4.01 13.68
C SER A 89 10.85 -4.07 12.17
N VAL A 90 10.18 -3.07 11.63
CA VAL A 90 9.98 -2.83 10.19
C VAL A 90 10.06 -1.32 9.92
N ASP A 91 10.35 -0.96 8.69
CA ASP A 91 10.48 0.44 8.28
C ASP A 91 9.14 1.05 7.88
N LEU A 92 8.36 0.28 7.14
CA LEU A 92 7.04 0.62 6.65
C LEU A 92 6.02 -0.44 7.04
N GLY A 93 4.75 -0.02 7.14
CA GLY A 93 3.64 -0.95 7.39
C GLY A 93 2.38 -0.51 6.68
N LEU A 94 1.64 -1.48 6.13
CA LEU A 94 0.33 -1.24 5.54
C LEU A 94 -0.73 -1.27 6.64
N VAL A 95 -1.46 -0.17 6.82
CA VAL A 95 -2.41 -0.01 7.92
C VAL A 95 -3.72 0.58 7.41
N GLN A 96 -4.82 -0.09 7.71
CA GLN A 96 -6.17 0.35 7.38
C GLN A 96 -6.67 1.40 8.39
N GLY A 97 -7.57 2.27 7.96
CA GLY A 97 -8.05 3.43 8.71
C GLY A 97 -8.57 3.12 10.11
N GLU A 98 -9.19 1.95 10.33
CA GLU A 98 -9.71 1.52 11.63
C GLU A 98 -8.62 1.46 12.71
N TYR A 99 -7.39 1.22 12.30
CA TYR A 99 -6.21 1.26 13.18
C TYR A 99 -5.37 2.53 12.98
N ALA A 100 -5.31 3.07 11.76
CA ALA A 100 -4.48 4.24 11.47
C ALA A 100 -5.02 5.52 12.13
N TYR A 101 -6.33 5.80 12.02
CA TYR A 101 -6.90 7.02 12.61
C TYR A 101 -6.77 7.08 14.14
N PRO A 102 -7.05 6.02 14.92
CA PRO A 102 -6.74 6.01 16.34
C PRO A 102 -5.25 6.21 16.64
N ALA A 103 -4.36 5.62 15.82
CA ALA A 103 -2.92 5.80 15.98
C ALA A 103 -2.45 7.25 15.71
N PHE A 104 -3.14 7.97 14.82
CA PHE A 104 -2.87 9.39 14.59
C PHE A 104 -3.28 10.28 15.77
N ALA A 105 -4.32 9.90 16.51
CA ALA A 105 -4.74 10.61 17.72
C ALA A 105 -3.80 10.36 18.91
N ALA A 106 -3.12 9.21 18.93
CA ALA A 106 -2.14 8.89 19.95
C ALA A 106 -0.84 9.67 19.73
N ALA A 107 -0.19 10.08 20.82
CA ALA A 107 1.08 10.79 20.74
C ALA A 107 2.20 9.83 20.29
N GLY A 108 2.75 10.07 19.11
CA GLY A 108 4.05 9.59 18.66
C GLY A 108 4.12 8.25 17.94
N GLY A 109 5.17 8.08 17.18
CA GLY A 109 5.72 6.80 16.74
C GLY A 109 5.54 6.45 15.26
N VAL A 110 4.54 6.97 14.56
CA VAL A 110 4.35 6.71 13.13
C VAL A 110 3.96 7.95 12.35
N SER A 111 4.33 8.00 11.07
CA SER A 111 3.93 9.05 10.14
C SER A 111 3.35 8.44 8.86
N VAL A 112 2.49 9.17 8.16
CA VAL A 112 1.88 8.71 6.92
C VAL A 112 2.77 9.06 5.74
N LEU A 113 3.34 8.04 5.11
CA LEU A 113 4.21 8.22 3.94
C LEU A 113 3.39 8.42 2.67
N ALA A 114 2.36 7.59 2.46
CA ALA A 114 1.49 7.69 1.30
C ALA A 114 0.10 7.07 1.57
N PRO A 115 -0.93 7.47 0.82
CA PRO A 115 -2.19 6.74 0.78
C PRO A 115 -2.02 5.48 -0.06
N MET A 116 -2.90 4.50 0.15
CA MET A 116 -2.99 3.31 -0.71
C MET A 116 -4.22 3.39 -1.61
N TYR A 117 -5.36 3.07 -1.04
CA TYR A 117 -6.67 3.07 -1.72
C TYR A 117 -7.80 3.13 -0.70
N PRO A 118 -9.00 3.59 -1.10
CA PRO A 118 -10.19 3.42 -0.29
C PRO A 118 -10.60 1.95 -0.26
N THR A 119 -11.04 1.48 0.90
CA THR A 119 -11.39 0.08 1.14
C THR A 119 -12.87 -0.04 1.43
N PRO A 120 -13.75 -0.07 0.40
CA PRO A 120 -15.17 -0.35 0.59
C PRO A 120 -15.33 -1.77 1.13
N GLY A 121 -16.08 -1.91 2.22
CA GLY A 121 -16.37 -3.21 2.84
C GLY A 121 -17.66 -3.79 2.29
N LEU A 122 -17.66 -5.08 1.90
CA LEU A 122 -18.81 -5.76 1.34
C LEU A 122 -18.96 -7.15 1.93
N PHE A 123 -20.21 -7.56 2.11
CA PHE A 123 -20.57 -8.96 2.22
C PHE A 123 -20.70 -9.58 0.83
N VAL A 124 -20.28 -10.84 0.72
CA VAL A 124 -20.42 -11.62 -0.51
C VAL A 124 -20.96 -13.01 -0.18
N VAL A 125 -21.90 -13.47 -1.00
CA VAL A 125 -22.53 -14.79 -0.91
C VAL A 125 -22.61 -15.41 -2.30
N PRO A 126 -22.76 -16.73 -2.46
CA PRO A 126 -23.13 -17.34 -3.74
C PRO A 126 -24.40 -16.68 -4.33
N ALA A 127 -24.47 -16.47 -5.63
CA ALA A 127 -25.60 -15.79 -6.24
C ALA A 127 -26.94 -16.48 -5.98
N ALA A 128 -26.94 -17.82 -5.87
CA ALA A 128 -28.12 -18.62 -5.54
C ALA A 128 -28.53 -18.56 -4.07
N SER A 129 -27.71 -17.95 -3.18
CA SER A 129 -28.01 -17.81 -1.77
C SER A 129 -29.32 -17.05 -1.54
N PRO A 130 -30.16 -17.43 -0.57
CA PRO A 130 -31.34 -16.65 -0.17
C PRO A 130 -30.97 -15.34 0.55
N ILE A 131 -29.73 -15.19 1.01
CA ILE A 131 -29.23 -14.00 1.73
C ILE A 131 -29.12 -12.83 0.75
N ARG A 132 -29.76 -11.70 1.05
CA ARG A 132 -29.79 -10.49 0.21
C ARG A 132 -29.38 -9.22 0.94
N SER A 133 -29.40 -9.26 2.27
CA SER A 133 -29.14 -8.11 3.15
C SER A 133 -28.43 -8.55 4.42
N VAL A 134 -27.96 -7.58 5.21
CA VAL A 134 -27.36 -7.86 6.52
C VAL A 134 -28.36 -8.52 7.47
N ALA A 135 -29.65 -8.20 7.41
CA ALA A 135 -30.67 -8.80 8.27
C ALA A 135 -30.77 -10.33 8.07
N ASP A 136 -30.53 -10.80 6.84
CA ASP A 136 -30.58 -12.24 6.51
C ASP A 136 -29.37 -13.02 7.06
N LEU A 137 -28.37 -12.32 7.60
CA LEU A 137 -27.19 -12.92 8.24
C LEU A 137 -27.50 -13.43 9.67
N HIS A 138 -28.67 -13.12 10.22
CA HIS A 138 -29.07 -13.61 11.55
C HIS A 138 -28.99 -15.14 11.60
N ARG A 139 -28.27 -15.66 12.61
CA ARG A 139 -27.97 -17.10 12.83
C ARG A 139 -27.18 -17.78 11.71
N ARG A 140 -26.55 -16.99 10.79
CA ARG A 140 -25.68 -17.51 9.72
C ARG A 140 -24.24 -17.59 10.17
N THR A 141 -23.47 -18.45 9.51
CA THR A 141 -22.02 -18.53 9.66
C THR A 141 -21.38 -17.50 8.73
N VAL A 142 -20.69 -16.51 9.30
CA VAL A 142 -20.13 -15.39 8.54
C VAL A 142 -18.63 -15.30 8.78
N VAL A 143 -17.86 -15.40 7.70
CA VAL A 143 -16.41 -15.16 7.72
C VAL A 143 -16.16 -13.66 7.79
N LEU A 144 -15.53 -13.19 8.87
CA LEU A 144 -15.29 -11.76 9.12
C LEU A 144 -13.89 -11.27 8.70
N GLY A 145 -12.97 -12.20 8.39
CA GLY A 145 -11.57 -11.89 8.08
C GLY A 145 -10.61 -12.47 9.10
N THR A 146 -9.40 -11.91 9.20
CA THR A 146 -8.36 -12.39 10.11
C THR A 146 -8.32 -11.61 11.42
N HIS A 147 -7.78 -12.21 12.48
CA HIS A 147 -7.81 -11.67 13.86
C HIS A 147 -7.27 -10.24 14.01
N LYS A 148 -6.23 -9.88 13.26
CA LYS A 148 -5.52 -8.58 13.38
C LYS A 148 -5.83 -7.61 12.23
N SER A 149 -6.84 -7.92 11.42
CA SER A 149 -7.24 -7.11 10.26
C SER A 149 -8.15 -5.96 10.64
N GLY A 150 -7.94 -4.79 10.03
CA GLY A 150 -8.89 -3.67 10.10
C GLY A 150 -10.24 -4.01 9.47
N LEU A 151 -10.26 -4.87 8.44
CA LEU A 151 -11.51 -5.36 7.85
C LEU A 151 -12.38 -6.12 8.85
N THR A 152 -11.80 -6.87 9.78
CA THR A 152 -12.55 -7.57 10.83
C THR A 152 -13.19 -6.59 11.81
N VAL A 153 -12.51 -5.49 12.14
CA VAL A 153 -13.08 -4.41 12.95
C VAL A 153 -14.23 -3.75 12.20
N MET A 154 -14.05 -3.43 10.93
CA MET A 154 -15.10 -2.85 10.08
C MET A 154 -16.31 -3.78 9.94
N ALA A 155 -16.10 -5.12 9.76
CA ALA A 155 -17.18 -6.10 9.70
C ALA A 155 -18.06 -6.06 10.94
N ARG A 156 -17.45 -6.08 12.12
CA ARG A 156 -18.17 -6.01 13.40
C ARG A 156 -18.96 -4.71 13.54
N SER A 157 -18.34 -3.59 13.18
CA SER A 157 -19.00 -2.28 13.18
C SER A 157 -20.18 -2.23 12.19
N ALA A 158 -20.02 -2.80 10.99
CA ALA A 158 -21.06 -2.86 9.96
C ALA A 158 -22.27 -3.69 10.39
N LEU A 159 -22.03 -4.86 11.00
CA LEU A 159 -23.07 -5.71 11.56
C LEU A 159 -23.82 -5.00 12.70
N ALA A 160 -23.09 -4.49 13.69
CA ALA A 160 -23.68 -3.80 14.84
C ALA A 160 -24.50 -2.57 14.44
N ALA A 161 -23.96 -1.74 13.54
CA ALA A 161 -24.68 -0.58 13.03
C ALA A 161 -25.91 -0.95 12.19
N SER A 162 -25.93 -2.15 11.60
CA SER A 162 -27.07 -2.68 10.84
C SER A 162 -28.08 -3.43 11.71
N GLY A 163 -27.85 -3.50 13.04
CA GLY A 163 -28.81 -4.11 14.00
C GLY A 163 -28.53 -5.56 14.36
N LEU A 164 -27.37 -6.12 14.02
CA LEU A 164 -26.96 -7.47 14.42
C LEU A 164 -25.76 -7.40 15.39
N ASP A 165 -25.88 -8.06 16.54
CA ASP A 165 -24.73 -8.27 17.42
C ASP A 165 -23.77 -9.29 16.78
N PRO A 166 -22.52 -8.88 16.44
CA PRO A 166 -21.59 -9.77 15.77
C PRO A 166 -21.05 -10.91 16.64
N ALA A 167 -21.38 -10.93 17.94
CA ALA A 167 -20.98 -12.00 18.86
C ALA A 167 -22.12 -13.00 19.10
N HIS A 168 -23.38 -12.57 19.02
CA HIS A 168 -24.53 -13.36 19.44
C HIS A 168 -25.52 -13.67 18.31
N ASP A 169 -25.68 -12.74 17.35
CA ASP A 169 -26.68 -12.88 16.29
C ASP A 169 -26.18 -13.65 15.07
N ILE A 170 -24.86 -13.87 14.94
CA ILE A 170 -24.26 -14.67 13.91
C ILE A 170 -23.32 -15.74 14.49
N ARG A 171 -22.82 -16.65 13.68
CA ARG A 171 -21.69 -17.51 13.98
C ARG A 171 -20.44 -16.96 13.30
N PRO A 172 -19.62 -16.12 14.00
CA PRO A 172 -18.46 -15.48 13.38
C PRO A 172 -17.33 -16.48 13.17
N VAL A 173 -16.73 -16.46 11.98
CA VAL A 173 -15.51 -17.21 11.67
C VAL A 173 -14.37 -16.21 11.46
N LEU A 174 -13.29 -16.40 12.20
CA LEU A 174 -12.02 -15.70 12.01
C LEU A 174 -11.00 -16.65 11.40
N LEU A 175 -10.19 -16.13 10.51
CA LEU A 175 -9.23 -16.88 9.71
C LEU A 175 -7.80 -16.63 10.17
N ASP A 176 -6.95 -17.63 9.98
CA ASP A 176 -5.50 -17.44 10.04
C ASP A 176 -4.96 -16.81 8.74
N HIS A 177 -5.52 -17.20 7.59
CA HIS A 177 -5.17 -16.67 6.28
C HIS A 177 -6.40 -16.13 5.54
N ALA A 178 -6.31 -14.89 5.07
CA ALA A 178 -7.44 -14.24 4.39
C ALA A 178 -7.87 -14.97 3.10
N GLY A 179 -6.97 -15.73 2.48
CA GLY A 179 -7.24 -16.52 1.28
C GLY A 179 -8.19 -17.70 1.49
N ASP A 180 -8.40 -18.17 2.72
CA ASP A 180 -9.22 -19.34 3.00
C ASP A 180 -10.72 -19.05 2.95
N GLY A 181 -11.12 -17.80 3.20
CA GLY A 181 -12.50 -17.38 3.30
C GLY A 181 -13.39 -17.75 2.11
N PRO A 182 -13.00 -17.47 0.86
CA PRO A 182 -13.77 -17.87 -0.32
C PRO A 182 -14.02 -19.37 -0.41
N THR A 183 -13.08 -20.21 0.00
CA THR A 183 -13.20 -21.67 0.00
C THR A 183 -14.28 -22.11 0.98
N LEU A 184 -14.29 -21.61 2.22
CA LEU A 184 -15.30 -21.94 3.22
C LEU A 184 -16.72 -21.63 2.74
N VAL A 185 -16.92 -20.51 2.05
CA VAL A 185 -18.25 -20.16 1.52
C VAL A 185 -18.63 -21.05 0.32
N ARG A 186 -17.70 -21.31 -0.59
CA ARG A 186 -17.96 -22.15 -1.77
C ARG A 186 -18.26 -23.62 -1.42
N GLU A 187 -17.66 -24.11 -0.33
CA GLU A 187 -17.87 -25.47 0.18
C GLU A 187 -19.09 -25.58 1.14
N GLY A 188 -19.79 -24.46 1.39
CA GLY A 188 -20.96 -24.44 2.27
C GLY A 188 -20.62 -24.52 3.77
N GLN A 189 -19.36 -24.35 4.15
CA GLN A 189 -18.91 -24.31 5.55
C GLN A 189 -19.22 -22.95 6.19
N ALA A 190 -19.40 -21.90 5.37
CA ALA A 190 -19.89 -20.60 5.77
C ALA A 190 -20.98 -20.11 4.80
N ASP A 191 -21.91 -19.29 5.31
CA ASP A 191 -23.02 -18.73 4.52
C ASP A 191 -22.61 -17.46 3.77
N ALA A 192 -21.71 -16.67 4.34
CA ALA A 192 -21.27 -15.39 3.81
C ALA A 192 -19.81 -15.09 4.17
N LEU A 193 -19.21 -14.23 3.37
CA LEU A 193 -17.85 -13.71 3.57
C LEU A 193 -17.90 -12.18 3.57
N TRP A 194 -17.22 -11.55 4.53
CA TRP A 194 -16.91 -10.13 4.51
C TRP A 194 -15.51 -9.91 3.92
N GLY A 195 -15.37 -8.88 3.13
CA GLY A 195 -14.09 -8.44 2.58
C GLY A 195 -14.08 -6.97 2.25
N GLY A 196 -12.97 -6.46 1.74
CA GLY A 196 -12.86 -5.05 1.39
C GLY A 196 -11.76 -4.76 0.36
N GLY A 197 -12.01 -3.67 -0.39
CA GLY A 197 -11.20 -3.32 -1.55
C GLY A 197 -11.66 -4.05 -2.81
N LEU A 198 -11.89 -3.31 -3.91
CA LEU A 198 -12.47 -3.88 -5.13
C LEU A 198 -11.56 -4.94 -5.76
N ASP A 199 -10.25 -4.74 -5.66
CA ASP A 199 -9.23 -5.63 -6.24
C ASP A 199 -8.82 -6.78 -5.30
N TRP A 200 -9.52 -6.98 -4.18
CA TRP A 200 -9.18 -8.09 -3.31
C TRP A 200 -9.38 -9.44 -4.01
N PRO A 201 -8.32 -10.32 -4.04
CA PRO A 201 -8.41 -11.61 -4.73
C PRO A 201 -9.58 -12.49 -4.29
N GLY A 202 -10.00 -12.39 -3.01
CA GLY A 202 -11.15 -13.13 -2.49
C GLY A 202 -12.46 -12.78 -3.17
N PHE A 203 -12.69 -11.51 -3.49
CA PHE A 203 -13.88 -11.10 -4.27
C PHE A 203 -13.84 -11.63 -5.70
N ALA A 204 -12.67 -11.57 -6.35
CA ALA A 204 -12.51 -12.14 -7.68
C ALA A 204 -12.75 -13.66 -7.69
N THR A 205 -12.31 -14.38 -6.65
CA THR A 205 -12.55 -15.81 -6.48
C THR A 205 -14.04 -16.12 -6.34
N MET A 206 -14.76 -15.36 -5.52
CA MET A 206 -16.23 -15.51 -5.35
C MET A 206 -16.98 -15.17 -6.64
N ALA A 207 -16.65 -14.07 -7.29
CA ALA A 207 -17.34 -13.60 -8.48
C ALA A 207 -17.18 -14.56 -9.68
N ARG A 208 -16.03 -15.25 -9.78
CA ARG A 208 -15.75 -16.24 -10.83
C ARG A 208 -16.19 -17.66 -10.49
N ALA A 209 -16.71 -17.90 -9.28
CA ALA A 209 -17.21 -19.21 -8.90
C ALA A 209 -18.41 -19.63 -9.79
N PRO A 210 -18.62 -20.95 -10.04
CA PRO A 210 -19.80 -21.42 -10.76
C PRO A 210 -21.09 -20.86 -10.15
N GLY A 211 -21.95 -20.28 -10.99
CA GLY A 211 -23.18 -19.59 -10.56
C GLY A 211 -22.98 -18.13 -10.13
N GLY A 212 -21.74 -17.66 -9.98
CA GLY A 212 -21.44 -16.28 -9.60
C GLY A 212 -21.67 -15.95 -8.13
N ALA A 213 -21.56 -14.66 -7.81
CA ALA A 213 -21.73 -14.15 -6.45
C ALA A 213 -22.64 -12.93 -6.40
N ARG A 214 -23.24 -12.68 -5.23
CA ARG A 214 -23.94 -11.44 -4.91
C ARG A 214 -23.17 -10.69 -3.84
N PHE A 215 -23.01 -9.39 -4.07
CA PHE A 215 -22.35 -8.45 -3.17
C PHE A 215 -23.39 -7.50 -2.59
N PHE A 216 -23.24 -7.13 -1.32
CA PHE A 216 -24.08 -6.11 -0.68
C PHE A 216 -23.34 -5.43 0.47
N GLY A 217 -23.74 -4.19 0.77
CA GLY A 217 -23.20 -3.39 1.87
C GLY A 217 -23.98 -3.57 3.18
N PRO A 218 -23.62 -2.79 4.22
CA PRO A 218 -24.44 -2.61 5.41
C PRO A 218 -25.82 -2.02 5.05
N SER A 219 -26.76 -2.04 6.02
CA SER A 219 -28.05 -1.34 5.81
C SER A 219 -27.83 0.18 5.68
N ASP A 220 -28.76 0.87 5.00
CA ASP A 220 -28.72 2.33 4.87
C ASP A 220 -28.64 3.03 6.23
N ALA A 221 -29.41 2.55 7.21
CA ALA A 221 -29.35 3.05 8.58
C ALA A 221 -27.97 2.77 9.23
N GLY A 222 -27.37 1.61 8.95
CA GLY A 222 -26.01 1.26 9.38
C GLY A 222 -24.97 2.18 8.76
N ILE A 223 -25.04 2.43 7.46
CA ILE A 223 -24.17 3.36 6.76
C ILE A 223 -24.29 4.77 7.36
N ALA A 224 -25.51 5.25 7.58
CA ALA A 224 -25.75 6.57 8.16
C ALA A 224 -25.19 6.69 9.60
N ARG A 225 -25.23 5.64 10.41
CA ARG A 225 -24.61 5.63 11.75
C ARG A 225 -23.10 5.65 11.71
N LEU A 226 -22.47 4.92 10.77
CA LEU A 226 -21.02 4.77 10.69
C LEU A 226 -20.32 5.93 10.00
N ALA A 227 -20.96 6.54 9.01
CA ALA A 227 -20.36 7.59 8.17
C ALA A 227 -20.68 9.01 8.66
N GLN A 228 -20.74 9.23 9.98
CA GLN A 228 -20.95 10.54 10.57
C GLN A 228 -19.80 11.51 10.26
N PRO A 229 -20.02 12.84 10.26
CA PRO A 229 -18.95 13.81 10.17
C PRO A 229 -17.85 13.54 11.21
N GLY A 230 -16.59 13.52 10.78
CA GLY A 230 -15.45 13.20 11.63
C GLY A 230 -15.18 11.71 11.88
N ALA A 231 -16.11 10.80 11.52
CA ALA A 231 -15.87 9.37 11.66
C ALA A 231 -14.73 8.88 10.73
N ALA A 232 -14.03 7.83 11.15
CA ALA A 232 -13.01 7.16 10.35
C ALA A 232 -13.60 6.48 9.10
N LEU A 233 -14.79 5.89 9.25
CA LEU A 233 -15.53 5.30 8.13
C LEU A 233 -16.28 6.38 7.36
N LYS A 234 -16.27 6.28 6.04
CA LYS A 234 -16.99 7.15 5.12
C LYS A 234 -17.98 6.33 4.30
N ARG A 235 -19.09 6.98 3.88
CA ARG A 235 -19.95 6.41 2.84
C ARG A 235 -19.14 6.29 1.55
N LEU A 236 -19.20 5.13 0.93
CA LEU A 236 -18.61 4.83 -0.37
C LEU A 236 -19.65 4.16 -1.26
N THR A 237 -19.56 4.41 -2.55
CA THR A 237 -20.37 3.75 -3.57
C THR A 237 -19.45 2.87 -4.42
N VAL A 238 -19.76 1.58 -4.49
CA VAL A 238 -19.14 0.66 -5.44
C VAL A 238 -19.88 0.80 -6.77
N PRO A 239 -19.22 1.25 -7.84
CA PRO A 239 -19.88 1.47 -9.13
C PRO A 239 -20.52 0.19 -9.68
N ALA A 240 -21.61 0.34 -10.42
CA ALA A 240 -22.16 -0.76 -11.21
C ALA A 240 -21.09 -1.36 -12.13
N GLY A 241 -21.13 -2.67 -12.33
CA GLY A 241 -20.15 -3.38 -13.16
C GLY A 241 -18.78 -3.61 -12.51
N SER A 242 -18.59 -3.27 -11.22
CA SER A 242 -17.35 -3.59 -10.49
C SER A 242 -17.13 -5.10 -10.34
N PHE A 243 -18.19 -5.88 -10.33
CA PHE A 243 -18.13 -7.35 -10.30
C PHE A 243 -19.01 -7.96 -11.38
N PRO A 244 -18.67 -9.16 -11.90
CA PRO A 244 -19.53 -9.89 -12.83
C PRO A 244 -20.96 -10.04 -12.29
N GLY A 245 -21.95 -9.63 -13.09
CA GLY A 245 -23.38 -9.72 -12.74
C GLY A 245 -23.88 -8.63 -11.78
N GLN A 246 -23.05 -7.72 -11.30
CA GLN A 246 -23.47 -6.58 -10.50
C GLN A 246 -23.86 -5.43 -11.43
N VAL A 247 -25.17 -5.22 -11.59
CA VAL A 247 -25.73 -4.21 -12.53
C VAL A 247 -26.06 -2.88 -11.85
N GLU A 248 -26.25 -2.88 -10.52
CA GLU A 248 -26.57 -1.69 -9.74
C GLU A 248 -25.38 -1.28 -8.87
N PRO A 249 -25.20 0.03 -8.59
CA PRO A 249 -24.20 0.45 -7.61
C PRO A 249 -24.53 -0.10 -6.22
N ILE A 250 -23.51 -0.31 -5.39
CA ILE A 250 -23.69 -0.78 -4.01
C ILE A 250 -23.20 0.32 -3.07
N GLU A 251 -24.11 0.82 -2.23
CA GLU A 251 -23.78 1.71 -1.13
C GLU A 251 -23.13 0.93 0.01
N THR A 252 -22.06 1.47 0.57
CA THR A 252 -21.33 0.83 1.66
C THR A 252 -20.59 1.85 2.52
N VAL A 253 -19.78 1.36 3.43
CA VAL A 253 -18.81 2.15 4.20
C VAL A 253 -17.40 1.64 3.94
N GLY A 254 -16.43 2.52 4.11
CA GLY A 254 -15.03 2.15 4.03
C GLY A 254 -14.12 3.22 4.60
N SER A 255 -12.86 2.86 4.77
CA SER A 255 -11.80 3.77 5.15
C SER A 255 -10.68 3.75 4.12
N TRP A 256 -9.78 4.71 4.20
CA TRP A 256 -8.53 4.64 3.46
C TRP A 256 -7.53 3.71 4.16
N SER A 257 -6.72 3.04 3.37
CA SER A 257 -5.53 2.35 3.84
C SER A 257 -4.30 3.22 3.55
N PHE A 258 -3.25 3.07 4.37
CA PHE A 258 -2.07 3.92 4.33
C PHE A 258 -0.78 3.12 4.38
N ILE A 259 0.26 3.65 3.77
CA ILE A 259 1.65 3.25 4.01
C ILE A 259 2.16 4.13 5.16
N LEU A 260 2.35 3.54 6.33
CA LEU A 260 2.92 4.22 7.49
C LEU A 260 4.41 3.95 7.59
N ALA A 261 5.17 4.95 8.02
CA ALA A 261 6.58 4.85 8.33
C ALA A 261 6.80 4.91 9.85
N ARG A 262 7.77 4.13 10.36
CA ARG A 262 8.21 4.20 11.76
C ARG A 262 8.83 5.56 12.09
N SER A 263 8.93 5.86 13.38
CA SER A 263 9.74 6.99 13.85
C SER A 263 11.20 6.81 13.41
N GLY A 264 11.82 7.89 12.95
CA GLY A 264 13.22 7.86 12.50
C GLY A 264 13.45 7.05 11.23
N PHE A 265 12.42 6.77 10.44
CA PHE A 265 12.62 6.18 9.10
C PHE A 265 13.49 7.11 8.25
N ASP A 266 14.40 6.53 7.48
CA ASP A 266 15.38 7.25 6.68
C ASP A 266 14.71 8.28 5.75
N GLY A 267 15.10 9.54 5.90
CA GLY A 267 14.46 10.65 5.19
C GLY A 267 14.74 10.65 3.69
N ASP A 268 15.91 10.16 3.24
CA ASP A 268 16.28 10.06 1.84
C ASP A 268 15.48 8.93 1.17
N ALA A 269 15.43 7.75 1.79
CA ALA A 269 14.59 6.66 1.31
C ALA A 269 13.11 7.07 1.24
N ALA A 270 12.60 7.78 2.24
CA ALA A 270 11.24 8.31 2.25
C ALA A 270 10.99 9.26 1.05
N GLU A 271 11.91 10.17 0.77
CA GLU A 271 11.79 11.13 -0.33
C GLU A 271 11.82 10.43 -1.70
N ARG A 272 12.69 9.45 -1.88
CA ARG A 272 12.79 8.62 -3.09
C ARG A 272 11.49 7.85 -3.35
N ILE A 273 10.91 7.22 -2.31
CA ILE A 273 9.60 6.54 -2.39
C ILE A 273 8.50 7.52 -2.79
N VAL A 274 8.40 8.66 -2.11
CA VAL A 274 7.33 9.65 -2.36
C VAL A 274 7.42 10.22 -3.77
N ARG A 275 8.61 10.50 -4.28
CA ARG A 275 8.81 10.95 -5.67
C ARG A 275 8.41 9.87 -6.68
N ALA A 276 8.77 8.62 -6.44
CA ALA A 276 8.36 7.51 -7.29
C ALA A 276 6.84 7.38 -7.35
N LEU A 277 6.15 7.40 -6.19
CA LEU A 277 4.69 7.35 -6.14
C LEU A 277 4.01 8.56 -6.78
N GLY A 278 4.61 9.73 -6.68
CA GLY A 278 4.09 10.94 -7.32
C GLY A 278 4.13 10.91 -8.84
N ARG A 279 5.12 10.20 -9.41
CA ARG A 279 5.38 10.09 -10.85
C ARG A 279 4.79 8.82 -11.45
N ASP A 280 5.05 7.68 -10.83
CA ASP A 280 4.84 6.35 -11.40
C ASP A 280 3.80 5.53 -10.60
N GLY A 281 3.30 6.06 -9.48
CA GLY A 281 2.25 5.42 -8.67
C GLY A 281 0.88 5.45 -9.34
N THR A 282 -0.04 4.65 -8.79
CA THR A 282 -1.45 4.67 -9.22
C THR A 282 -2.14 5.99 -8.85
N ALA A 283 -3.30 6.25 -9.43
CA ALA A 283 -4.10 7.44 -9.09
C ALA A 283 -4.40 7.51 -7.57
N THR A 284 -4.58 6.38 -6.89
CA THR A 284 -4.88 6.31 -5.46
C THR A 284 -3.65 6.45 -4.57
N THR A 285 -2.47 5.97 -4.99
CA THR A 285 -1.23 6.04 -4.21
C THR A 285 -0.52 7.38 -4.31
N ASN A 286 -1.00 8.30 -5.16
CA ASN A 286 -0.39 9.61 -5.29
C ASN A 286 -0.44 10.38 -3.95
N PRO A 287 0.70 10.91 -3.45
CA PRO A 287 0.76 11.59 -2.16
C PRO A 287 -0.21 12.78 -1.99
N LYS A 288 -0.63 13.42 -3.09
CA LYS A 288 -1.62 14.51 -3.05
C LYS A 288 -2.96 14.11 -2.40
N ASN A 289 -3.32 12.83 -2.47
CA ASN A 289 -4.55 12.32 -1.88
C ASN A 289 -4.54 12.30 -0.34
N LEU A 290 -3.39 12.55 0.31
CA LEU A 290 -3.35 12.70 1.77
C LEU A 290 -3.99 14.01 2.26
N ILE A 291 -4.11 15.01 1.38
CA ILE A 291 -4.68 16.31 1.72
C ILE A 291 -6.15 16.12 2.11
N GLY A 292 -6.49 16.48 3.35
CA GLY A 292 -7.84 16.30 3.91
C GLY A 292 -8.17 14.89 4.38
N LEU A 293 -7.31 13.88 4.12
CA LEU A 293 -7.48 12.52 4.66
C LEU A 293 -6.86 12.34 6.04
N VAL A 294 -5.74 12.99 6.30
CA VAL A 294 -4.99 12.87 7.56
C VAL A 294 -4.60 14.25 8.09
N PRO A 295 -4.42 14.42 9.42
CA PRO A 295 -3.88 15.64 9.99
C PRO A 295 -2.49 15.95 9.43
N ALA A 296 -2.21 17.23 9.15
CA ALA A 296 -0.97 17.66 8.50
C ALA A 296 0.30 17.28 9.32
N ASP A 297 0.21 17.30 10.64
CA ASP A 297 1.27 16.92 11.57
C ASP A 297 1.55 15.41 11.59
N ARG A 298 0.72 14.61 10.96
CA ARG A 298 0.88 13.15 10.79
C ARG A 298 1.45 12.75 9.45
N ILE A 299 1.52 13.69 8.51
CA ILE A 299 2.16 13.44 7.20
C ILE A 299 3.68 13.35 7.42
N ASN A 300 4.29 12.32 6.81
CA ASN A 300 5.75 12.14 6.86
C ASN A 300 6.47 13.40 6.36
N PRO A 301 7.57 13.83 7.00
CA PRO A 301 8.29 15.05 6.59
C PRO A 301 8.72 15.07 5.12
N ALA A 302 9.12 13.93 4.56
CA ALA A 302 9.47 13.83 3.13
C ALA A 302 8.25 14.08 2.23
N THR A 303 7.11 13.49 2.59
CA THR A 303 5.84 13.70 1.88
C THR A 303 5.38 15.16 1.98
N ALA A 304 5.48 15.76 3.18
CA ALA A 304 5.14 17.16 3.37
C ALA A 304 6.02 18.10 2.51
N ARG A 305 7.34 17.81 2.40
CA ARG A 305 8.24 18.54 1.47
C ARG A 305 7.82 18.39 0.01
N TYR A 306 7.50 17.16 -0.41
CA TYR A 306 7.02 16.90 -1.77
C TYR A 306 5.74 17.69 -2.08
N LEU A 307 4.74 17.69 -1.19
CA LEU A 307 3.48 18.42 -1.38
C LEU A 307 3.69 19.93 -1.45
N ARG A 308 4.59 20.49 -0.61
CA ARG A 308 4.97 21.91 -0.68
C ARG A 308 5.66 22.25 -1.99
N ALA A 309 6.63 21.44 -2.43
CA ALA A 309 7.34 21.66 -3.69
C ALA A 309 6.40 21.59 -4.91
N ALA A 310 5.32 20.81 -4.80
CA ALA A 310 4.25 20.73 -5.82
C ALA A 310 3.22 21.87 -5.72
N GLY A 311 3.35 22.80 -4.74
CA GLY A 311 2.39 23.91 -4.54
C GLY A 311 1.01 23.46 -4.02
N LEU A 312 0.91 22.26 -3.47
CA LEU A 312 -0.36 21.67 -3.05
C LEU A 312 -0.74 21.98 -1.59
N VAL A 313 0.22 22.38 -0.77
CA VAL A 313 0.02 22.84 0.61
C VAL A 313 0.87 24.08 0.85
N GLN A 314 0.38 24.97 1.73
CA GLN A 314 1.15 26.15 2.13
C GLN A 314 2.34 25.78 3.02
N PRO A 315 3.39 26.61 3.07
CA PRO A 315 4.58 26.41 3.91
C PRO A 315 4.28 26.23 5.38
#